data_3507323f786d8555f97003a3f48b8d64
#
_entry.id   3507323f786d8555f97003a3f48b8d64
#
_cell.length_a   1.000
_cell.length_b   1.000
_cell.length_c   1.000
_cell.angle_alpha   90.00
_cell.angle_beta   90.00
_cell.angle_gamma   90.00
#
_symmetry.space_group_name_H-M   'P 1'
#
loop_
_entity.id
_entity.type
_entity.pdbx_description
1 polymer ?
#
loop_
_entity_poly.entity_id
_entity_poly.type
_entity_poly.pdbx_seq_one_letter_code
_entity_poly.pdbx_strand_id
1 'polypeptide(L)'
;INHPKGTNLNKRVLNVLNNVEKVIANSEFTKNLAIECGVNEDNIIVINPGVDPVEELNKKSLDKVESLLKVKTPRLITISRFDKRKNHEKVVMALRNLKQIYPDIVYICVGYGDEEKNVKKLVKELDLEAQVMFFSNISNELKNALVAKSNIFVMPSVTHKKSVEGFGIAYVEAAQY
;
A
#
# COMPACT_ATOMS: atom_id res chain seq x y z
N ILE A 1 4.12 -2.47 -20.08
CA ILE A 1 5.33 -1.65 -20.21
C ILE A 1 6.53 -2.22 -19.41
N ASN A 2 6.31 -3.22 -18.56
CA ASN A 2 7.36 -3.83 -17.71
C ASN A 2 8.37 -4.75 -18.44
N HIS A 3 8.38 -4.74 -19.78
CA HIS A 3 9.31 -5.55 -20.57
C HIS A 3 10.54 -4.73 -21.00
N PRO A 4 11.72 -5.36 -21.11
CA PRO A 4 12.93 -4.66 -21.57
C PRO A 4 12.69 -3.96 -22.91
N LYS A 5 13.14 -2.69 -23.03
CA LYS A 5 13.05 -1.94 -24.30
C LYS A 5 13.67 -2.77 -25.43
N GLY A 6 12.98 -2.78 -26.59
CA GLY A 6 13.44 -3.50 -27.78
C GLY A 6 13.07 -4.98 -27.86
N THR A 7 12.54 -5.61 -26.81
CA THR A 7 12.05 -6.99 -26.91
C THR A 7 10.80 -7.09 -27.77
N ASN A 8 10.55 -8.25 -28.38
CA ASN A 8 9.36 -8.48 -29.20
C ASN A 8 8.06 -8.19 -28.40
N LEU A 9 8.02 -8.54 -27.12
CA LEU A 9 6.86 -8.29 -26.28
C LEU A 9 6.66 -6.81 -25.99
N ASN A 10 7.74 -6.05 -25.72
CA ASN A 10 7.67 -4.61 -25.56
C ASN A 10 7.17 -3.93 -26.85
N LYS A 11 7.69 -4.31 -28.02
CA LYS A 11 7.24 -3.79 -29.32
C LYS A 11 5.76 -4.07 -29.56
N ARG A 12 5.28 -5.29 -29.25
CA ARG A 12 3.85 -5.65 -29.39
C ARG A 12 2.97 -4.82 -28.46
N VAL A 13 3.35 -4.65 -27.20
CA VAL A 13 2.62 -3.81 -26.23
C VAL A 13 2.55 -2.36 -26.71
N LEU A 14 3.68 -1.77 -27.14
CA LEU A 14 3.70 -0.40 -27.68
C LEU A 14 2.87 -0.26 -28.94
N ASN A 15 2.92 -1.25 -29.84
CA ASN A 15 2.09 -1.25 -31.02
C ASN A 15 0.59 -1.23 -30.66
N VAL A 16 0.15 -2.02 -29.69
CA VAL A 16 -1.23 -1.98 -29.20
C VAL A 16 -1.57 -0.62 -28.63
N LEU A 17 -0.76 -0.10 -27.70
CA LEU A 17 -1.02 1.17 -27.02
C LEU A 17 -1.03 2.38 -27.97
N ASN A 18 -0.28 2.34 -29.06
CA ASN A 18 -0.25 3.41 -30.06
C ASN A 18 -1.33 3.29 -31.14
N ASN A 19 -2.05 2.16 -31.22
CA ASN A 19 -3.11 1.93 -32.21
C ASN A 19 -4.51 1.82 -31.59
N VAL A 20 -4.66 1.97 -30.29
CA VAL A 20 -5.98 2.13 -29.65
C VAL A 20 -6.41 3.59 -29.71
N GLU A 21 -7.71 3.83 -29.67
CA GLU A 21 -8.28 5.18 -29.72
C GLU A 21 -7.82 6.02 -28.53
N LYS A 22 -7.87 5.47 -27.31
CA LYS A 22 -7.37 6.12 -26.09
C LYS A 22 -6.72 5.11 -25.15
N VAL A 23 -5.69 5.57 -24.46
CA VAL A 23 -5.02 4.89 -23.36
C VAL A 23 -5.39 5.61 -22.07
N ILE A 24 -5.97 4.89 -21.11
CA ILE A 24 -6.29 5.45 -19.79
C ILE A 24 -5.10 5.21 -18.85
N ALA A 25 -4.53 6.29 -18.34
CA ALA A 25 -3.55 6.26 -17.26
C ALA A 25 -4.24 6.57 -15.92
N ASN A 26 -3.92 5.83 -14.88
CA ASN A 26 -4.55 6.02 -13.56
C ASN A 26 -3.94 7.17 -12.75
N SER A 27 -2.90 7.83 -13.24
CA SER A 27 -2.26 9.01 -12.64
C SER A 27 -1.38 9.73 -13.66
N GLU A 28 -1.01 10.98 -13.40
CA GLU A 28 -0.01 11.71 -14.17
C GLU A 28 1.34 10.98 -14.18
N PHE A 29 1.71 10.36 -13.06
CA PHE A 29 2.92 9.55 -12.97
C PHE A 29 2.91 8.38 -13.95
N THR A 30 1.81 7.63 -14.05
CA THR A 30 1.70 6.52 -15.01
C THR A 30 1.56 7.00 -16.45
N LYS A 31 0.95 8.17 -16.71
CA LYS A 31 0.96 8.83 -18.02
C LYS A 31 2.40 9.10 -18.44
N ASN A 32 3.19 9.76 -17.58
CA ASN A 32 4.59 10.07 -17.88
C ASN A 32 5.43 8.83 -18.15
N LEU A 33 5.25 7.76 -17.36
CA LEU A 33 5.91 6.46 -17.62
C LEU A 33 5.51 5.87 -18.98
N ALA A 34 4.27 6.02 -19.40
CA ALA A 34 3.82 5.54 -20.72
C ALA A 34 4.49 6.31 -21.85
N ILE A 35 4.56 7.65 -21.73
CA ILE A 35 5.27 8.54 -22.69
C ILE A 35 6.76 8.15 -22.78
N GLU A 36 7.44 7.99 -21.62
CA GLU A 36 8.84 7.55 -21.57
C GLU A 36 9.07 6.19 -22.24
N CYS A 37 8.04 5.34 -22.27
CA CYS A 37 8.08 4.05 -22.94
C CYS A 37 7.77 4.14 -24.44
N GLY A 38 7.37 5.31 -24.97
CA GLY A 38 7.10 5.54 -26.38
C GLY A 38 5.62 5.47 -26.78
N VAL A 39 4.70 5.62 -25.81
CA VAL A 39 3.27 5.80 -26.11
C VAL A 39 3.04 7.27 -26.49
N ASN A 40 2.26 7.49 -27.58
CA ASN A 40 1.91 8.84 -28.02
C ASN A 40 1.08 9.57 -26.97
N GLU A 41 1.54 10.75 -26.54
CA GLU A 41 0.87 11.55 -25.52
C GLU A 41 -0.56 11.92 -25.86
N ASP A 42 -0.85 12.25 -27.12
CA ASP A 42 -2.19 12.63 -27.59
C ASP A 42 -3.22 11.52 -27.40
N ASN A 43 -2.75 10.28 -27.30
CA ASN A 43 -3.61 9.12 -27.08
C ASN A 43 -3.86 8.84 -25.59
N ILE A 44 -3.17 9.53 -24.66
CA ILE A 44 -3.26 9.24 -23.24
C ILE A 44 -4.18 10.24 -22.53
N ILE A 45 -5.16 9.72 -21.80
CA ILE A 45 -5.96 10.49 -20.85
C ILE A 45 -5.72 9.99 -19.43
N VAL A 46 -5.74 10.90 -18.46
CA VAL A 46 -5.61 10.53 -17.04
C VAL A 46 -7.01 10.45 -16.43
N ILE A 47 -7.33 9.30 -15.88
CA ILE A 47 -8.55 9.08 -15.10
C ILE A 47 -8.14 8.42 -13.79
N ASN A 48 -8.17 9.20 -12.71
CA ASN A 48 -7.84 8.67 -11.38
C ASN A 48 -8.91 7.67 -10.92
N PRO A 49 -8.51 6.53 -10.30
CA PRO A 49 -9.46 5.61 -9.71
C PRO A 49 -10.27 6.27 -8.60
N GLY A 50 -11.55 6.00 -8.57
CA GLY A 50 -12.41 6.28 -7.43
C GLY A 50 -12.30 5.19 -6.36
N VAL A 51 -12.85 5.46 -5.19
CA VAL A 51 -13.06 4.51 -4.11
C VAL A 51 -14.53 4.50 -3.74
N ASP A 52 -15.01 3.36 -3.27
CA ASP A 52 -16.37 3.26 -2.77
C ASP A 52 -16.55 4.15 -1.53
N PRO A 53 -17.74 4.75 -1.33
CA PRO A 53 -18.03 5.48 -0.10
C PRO A 53 -17.83 4.59 1.14
N VAL A 54 -17.43 5.22 2.24
CA VAL A 54 -17.29 4.50 3.52
C VAL A 54 -18.65 3.94 3.92
N GLU A 55 -18.71 2.62 4.11
CA GLU A 55 -19.84 1.98 4.76
C GLU A 55 -19.91 2.39 6.24
N GLU A 56 -21.11 2.35 6.82
CA GLU A 56 -21.26 2.58 8.25
C GLU A 56 -20.41 1.59 9.06
N LEU A 57 -19.57 2.14 9.95
CA LEU A 57 -18.65 1.33 10.73
C LEU A 57 -19.41 0.43 11.72
N ASN A 58 -19.16 -0.86 11.61
CA ASN A 58 -19.76 -1.85 12.49
C ASN A 58 -19.27 -1.66 13.93
N LYS A 59 -20.18 -1.32 14.85
CA LYS A 59 -19.90 -1.07 16.27
C LYS A 59 -19.14 -2.23 16.93
N LYS A 60 -19.56 -3.47 16.67
CA LYS A 60 -18.88 -4.66 17.23
C LYS A 60 -17.43 -4.76 16.78
N SER A 61 -17.14 -4.40 15.53
CA SER A 61 -15.77 -4.38 15.01
C SER A 61 -14.95 -3.25 15.62
N LEU A 62 -15.54 -2.08 15.83
CA LEU A 62 -14.88 -0.96 16.52
C LEU A 62 -14.54 -1.31 17.97
N ASP A 63 -15.48 -1.89 18.73
CA ASP A 63 -15.27 -2.31 20.11
C ASP A 63 -14.20 -3.40 20.21
N LYS A 64 -14.18 -4.34 19.27
CA LYS A 64 -13.15 -5.36 19.17
C LYS A 64 -11.76 -4.77 18.94
N VAL A 65 -11.63 -3.81 18.01
CA VAL A 65 -10.36 -3.14 17.72
C VAL A 65 -9.91 -2.31 18.90
N GLU A 66 -10.81 -1.57 19.56
CA GLU A 66 -10.47 -0.79 20.74
C GLU A 66 -9.96 -1.68 21.90
N SER A 67 -10.63 -2.81 22.13
CA SER A 67 -10.20 -3.80 23.11
C SER A 67 -8.83 -4.41 22.77
N LEU A 68 -8.54 -4.62 21.48
CA LEU A 68 -7.28 -5.19 20.99
C LEU A 68 -6.13 -4.21 21.12
N LEU A 69 -6.35 -2.95 20.76
CA LEU A 69 -5.32 -1.91 20.75
C LEU A 69 -5.15 -1.25 22.13
N LYS A 70 -6.20 -1.24 22.96
CA LYS A 70 -6.18 -0.65 24.33
C LYS A 70 -5.52 0.73 24.34
N VAL A 71 -4.47 0.87 25.16
CA VAL A 71 -3.69 2.10 25.34
C VAL A 71 -2.63 2.32 24.26
N LYS A 72 -2.49 1.40 23.29
CA LYS A 72 -1.46 1.54 22.25
C LYS A 72 -1.70 2.78 21.38
N THR A 73 -0.70 3.67 21.36
CA THR A 73 -0.72 4.94 20.59
C THR A 73 0.71 5.48 20.46
N PRO A 74 1.11 6.13 19.34
CA PRO A 74 0.31 6.25 18.10
C PRO A 74 0.15 4.91 17.38
N ARG A 75 -0.93 4.80 16.60
CA ARG A 75 -1.31 3.61 15.83
C ARG A 75 -1.02 3.86 14.35
N LEU A 76 -0.03 3.16 13.81
CA LEU A 76 0.31 3.18 12.40
C LEU A 76 -0.34 1.99 11.72
N ILE A 77 -0.83 2.16 10.49
CA ILE A 77 -1.41 1.05 9.71
C ILE A 77 -0.91 1.05 8.27
N THR A 78 -0.65 -0.14 7.74
CA THR A 78 -0.48 -0.40 6.31
C THR A 78 -1.47 -1.47 5.88
N ILE A 79 -2.20 -1.23 4.79
CA ILE A 79 -3.04 -2.22 4.12
C ILE A 79 -2.47 -2.46 2.74
N SER A 80 -1.78 -3.56 2.55
CA SER A 80 -1.18 -3.89 1.25
C SER A 80 -0.68 -5.33 1.20
N ARG A 81 -0.32 -5.80 0.00
CA ARG A 81 0.47 -7.03 -0.12
C ARG A 81 1.85 -6.82 0.50
N PHE A 82 2.38 -7.87 1.10
CA PHE A 82 3.79 -7.91 1.53
C PHE A 82 4.68 -8.19 0.31
N ASP A 83 5.00 -7.15 -0.43
CA ASP A 83 6.01 -7.17 -1.49
C ASP A 83 7.09 -6.08 -1.23
N LYS A 84 8.27 -6.23 -1.84
CA LYS A 84 9.40 -5.32 -1.63
C LYS A 84 9.08 -3.86 -1.96
N ARG A 85 8.19 -3.64 -2.93
CA ARG A 85 7.77 -2.30 -3.33
C ARG A 85 7.02 -1.58 -2.22
N LYS A 86 6.21 -2.28 -1.41
CA LYS A 86 5.42 -1.70 -0.31
C LYS A 86 6.23 -1.29 0.91
N ASN A 87 7.46 -1.83 1.01
CA ASN A 87 8.52 -1.35 1.89
C ASN A 87 8.16 -1.36 3.41
N HIS A 88 7.43 -2.38 3.85
CA HIS A 88 7.11 -2.60 5.27
C HIS A 88 8.36 -2.61 6.14
N GLU A 89 9.48 -3.11 5.59
CA GLU A 89 10.78 -3.15 6.26
C GLU A 89 11.21 -1.77 6.78
N LYS A 90 11.05 -0.72 5.97
CA LYS A 90 11.43 0.65 6.38
C LYS A 90 10.55 1.20 7.49
N VAL A 91 9.27 0.83 7.53
CA VAL A 91 8.40 1.19 8.65
C VAL A 91 8.85 0.50 9.93
N VAL A 92 9.16 -0.82 9.86
CA VAL A 92 9.69 -1.58 11.01
C VAL A 92 11.02 -1.01 11.50
N MET A 93 11.93 -0.64 10.59
CA MET A 93 13.18 0.01 10.97
C MET A 93 12.96 1.38 11.66
N ALA A 94 11.99 2.16 11.18
CA ALA A 94 11.62 3.43 11.82
C ALA A 94 11.03 3.23 13.22
N LEU A 95 10.25 2.15 13.43
CA LEU A 95 9.68 1.83 14.74
C LEU A 95 10.73 1.64 15.82
N ARG A 96 11.90 1.11 15.49
CA ARG A 96 13.02 0.95 16.45
C ARG A 96 13.36 2.26 17.15
N ASN A 97 13.40 3.35 16.39
CA ASN A 97 13.70 4.68 16.93
C ASN A 97 12.45 5.32 17.56
N LEU A 98 11.29 5.17 16.91
CA LEU A 98 10.03 5.73 17.42
C LEU A 98 9.61 5.13 18.76
N LYS A 99 9.89 3.86 19.02
CA LYS A 99 9.63 3.17 20.30
C LYS A 99 10.31 3.87 21.48
N GLN A 100 11.45 4.52 21.27
CA GLN A 100 12.16 5.26 22.34
C GLN A 100 11.39 6.51 22.77
N ILE A 101 10.62 7.10 21.87
CA ILE A 101 9.84 8.32 22.10
C ILE A 101 8.40 7.98 22.47
N TYR A 102 7.85 6.93 21.83
CA TYR A 102 6.48 6.44 21.99
C TYR A 102 6.50 4.96 22.36
N PRO A 103 6.69 4.61 23.64
CA PRO A 103 6.81 3.19 24.07
C PRO A 103 5.62 2.32 23.69
N ASP A 104 4.42 2.92 23.64
CA ASP A 104 3.16 2.25 23.32
C ASP A 104 2.79 2.30 21.83
N ILE A 105 3.70 2.78 20.96
CA ILE A 105 3.48 2.79 19.51
C ILE A 105 3.16 1.39 18.99
N VAL A 106 2.20 1.32 18.05
CA VAL A 106 1.91 0.06 17.36
C VAL A 106 1.85 0.26 15.86
N TYR A 107 2.39 -0.70 15.14
CA TYR A 107 2.28 -0.81 13.69
C TYR A 107 1.41 -2.01 13.32
N ILE A 108 0.33 -1.75 12.62
CA ILE A 108 -0.65 -2.74 12.19
C ILE A 108 -0.42 -3.03 10.71
N CYS A 109 -0.09 -4.27 10.39
CA CYS A 109 0.13 -4.74 9.03
C CYS A 109 -1.04 -5.61 8.61
N VAL A 110 -1.80 -5.17 7.61
CA VAL A 110 -2.94 -5.93 7.05
C VAL A 110 -2.62 -6.36 5.64
N GLY A 111 -2.59 -7.69 5.42
CA GLY A 111 -2.35 -8.29 4.11
C GLY A 111 -1.57 -9.58 4.17
N TYR A 112 -1.07 -10.01 3.02
CA TYR A 112 -0.24 -11.20 2.85
C TYR A 112 0.72 -11.00 1.67
N GLY A 113 1.76 -11.84 1.56
CA GLY A 113 2.68 -11.81 0.42
C GLY A 113 4.06 -12.38 0.74
N ASP A 114 4.94 -12.40 -0.26
CA ASP A 114 6.21 -13.10 -0.23
C ASP A 114 7.19 -12.55 0.82
N GLU A 115 7.11 -11.24 1.11
CA GLU A 115 8.00 -10.57 2.07
C GLU A 115 7.51 -10.69 3.53
N GLU A 116 6.34 -11.27 3.79
CA GLU A 116 5.79 -11.36 5.15
C GLU A 116 6.74 -12.06 6.13
N LYS A 117 7.36 -13.17 5.69
CA LYS A 117 8.33 -13.91 6.52
C LYS A 117 9.56 -13.06 6.84
N ASN A 118 10.05 -12.29 5.87
CA ASN A 118 11.22 -11.43 6.04
C ASN A 118 10.90 -10.27 7.01
N VAL A 119 9.72 -9.67 6.89
CA VAL A 119 9.27 -8.60 7.79
C VAL A 119 9.11 -9.12 9.21
N LYS A 120 8.47 -10.30 9.41
CA LYS A 120 8.34 -10.94 10.73
C LYS A 120 9.70 -11.27 11.36
N LYS A 121 10.66 -11.74 10.55
CA LYS A 121 12.04 -11.99 11.01
C LYS A 121 12.69 -10.70 11.49
N LEU A 122 12.58 -9.62 10.71
CA LEU A 122 13.13 -8.31 11.08
C LEU A 122 12.50 -7.77 12.39
N VAL A 123 11.18 -7.91 12.55
CA VAL A 123 10.48 -7.52 13.78
C VAL A 123 11.09 -8.22 15.00
N LYS A 124 11.38 -9.52 14.89
CA LYS A 124 12.00 -10.31 15.95
C LYS A 124 13.46 -9.90 16.19
N GLU A 125 14.24 -9.67 15.13
CA GLU A 125 15.65 -9.24 15.24
C GLU A 125 15.81 -7.86 15.89
N LEU A 126 14.75 -7.03 15.85
CA LEU A 126 14.73 -5.70 16.44
C LEU A 126 13.96 -5.61 17.78
N ASP A 127 13.54 -6.74 18.34
CA ASP A 127 12.75 -6.84 19.59
C ASP A 127 11.48 -5.95 19.55
N LEU A 128 10.74 -6.03 18.43
CA LEU A 128 9.55 -5.22 18.16
C LEU A 128 8.23 -6.01 18.14
N GLU A 129 8.21 -7.27 18.66
CA GLU A 129 7.03 -8.12 18.62
C GLU A 129 5.84 -7.52 19.39
N ALA A 130 6.10 -6.75 20.44
CA ALA A 130 5.05 -6.04 21.17
C ALA A 130 4.47 -4.82 20.43
N GLN A 131 5.22 -4.28 19.45
CA GLN A 131 4.87 -3.09 18.66
C GLN A 131 4.31 -3.40 17.27
N VAL A 132 4.36 -4.66 16.80
CA VAL A 132 3.89 -4.98 15.45
C VAL A 132 2.80 -6.05 15.49
N MET A 133 1.69 -5.79 14.84
CA MET A 133 0.57 -6.71 14.71
C MET A 133 0.36 -7.07 13.25
N PHE A 134 0.19 -8.37 12.96
CA PHE A 134 -0.03 -8.87 11.62
C PHE A 134 -1.44 -9.43 11.48
N PHE A 135 -2.14 -9.03 10.43
CA PHE A 135 -3.48 -9.50 10.09
C PHE A 135 -3.52 -9.98 8.65
N SER A 136 -4.11 -11.15 8.43
CA SER A 136 -4.39 -11.68 7.10
C SER A 136 -5.78 -12.31 7.09
N ASN A 137 -6.44 -12.31 5.92
CA ASN A 137 -7.77 -12.91 5.75
C ASN A 137 -8.83 -12.43 6.75
N ILE A 138 -8.80 -11.14 7.08
CA ILE A 138 -9.81 -10.50 7.95
C ILE A 138 -10.98 -9.98 7.12
N SER A 139 -12.14 -9.81 7.77
CA SER A 139 -13.32 -9.23 7.11
C SER A 139 -13.14 -7.75 6.80
N ASN A 140 -13.92 -7.22 5.85
CA ASN A 140 -13.87 -5.80 5.51
C ASN A 140 -14.27 -4.91 6.69
N GLU A 141 -15.26 -5.32 7.51
CA GLU A 141 -15.67 -4.57 8.71
C GLU A 141 -14.52 -4.44 9.70
N LEU A 142 -13.75 -5.51 9.92
CA LEU A 142 -12.59 -5.46 10.81
C LEU A 142 -11.46 -4.62 10.20
N LYS A 143 -11.21 -4.75 8.90
CA LYS A 143 -10.23 -3.91 8.17
C LYS A 143 -10.58 -2.43 8.31
N ASN A 144 -11.83 -2.07 8.03
CA ASN A 144 -12.31 -0.69 8.11
C ASN A 144 -12.22 -0.13 9.53
N ALA A 145 -12.58 -0.94 10.54
CA ALA A 145 -12.44 -0.56 11.94
C ALA A 145 -10.98 -0.35 12.37
N LEU A 146 -10.03 -1.16 11.85
CA LEU A 146 -8.60 -0.98 12.11
C LEU A 146 -8.10 0.34 11.50
N VAL A 147 -8.52 0.69 10.29
CA VAL A 147 -8.17 1.99 9.67
C VAL A 147 -8.73 3.14 10.48
N ALA A 148 -10.03 3.12 10.76
CA ALA A 148 -10.73 4.18 11.51
C ALA A 148 -10.16 4.42 12.92
N LYS A 149 -9.58 3.39 13.54
CA LYS A 149 -8.94 3.47 14.87
C LYS A 149 -7.43 3.70 14.80
N SER A 150 -6.87 3.89 13.61
CA SER A 150 -5.45 4.22 13.42
C SER A 150 -5.24 5.74 13.32
N ASN A 151 -4.05 6.19 13.68
CA ASN A 151 -3.70 7.62 13.64
C ASN A 151 -3.00 7.99 12.33
N ILE A 152 -2.26 7.05 11.74
CA ILE A 152 -1.45 7.30 10.55
C ILE A 152 -1.53 6.09 9.63
N PHE A 153 -1.99 6.28 8.39
CA PHE A 153 -1.79 5.32 7.32
C PHE A 153 -0.39 5.53 6.73
N VAL A 154 0.43 4.48 6.73
CA VAL A 154 1.81 4.54 6.25
C VAL A 154 2.09 3.43 5.26
N MET A 155 2.48 3.78 4.04
CA MET A 155 2.87 2.82 3.00
C MET A 155 3.97 3.44 2.12
N PRO A 156 5.25 3.48 2.59
CA PRO A 156 6.33 4.19 1.92
C PRO A 156 6.83 3.42 0.70
N SER A 157 5.92 3.25 -0.27
CA SER A 157 6.18 2.50 -1.51
C SER A 157 7.38 3.05 -2.25
N VAL A 158 8.20 2.15 -2.77
CA VAL A 158 9.40 2.48 -3.57
C VAL A 158 9.31 1.81 -4.94
N THR A 159 10.05 2.30 -5.90
CA THR A 159 10.27 1.57 -7.14
C THR A 159 11.14 0.36 -6.85
N HIS A 160 10.63 -0.85 -7.09
CA HIS A 160 11.42 -2.07 -7.00
C HIS A 160 11.49 -2.76 -8.35
N LYS A 161 12.70 -2.86 -8.92
CA LYS A 161 12.93 -3.30 -10.29
C LYS A 161 12.11 -2.42 -11.26
N LYS A 162 11.09 -3.01 -11.92
CA LYS A 162 10.16 -2.32 -12.83
C LYS A 162 8.76 -2.14 -12.25
N SER A 163 8.57 -2.47 -10.98
CA SER A 163 7.28 -2.33 -10.29
C SER A 163 7.25 -1.00 -9.56
N VAL A 164 6.23 -0.21 -9.84
CA VAL A 164 5.99 1.12 -9.26
C VAL A 164 4.62 1.18 -8.59
N GLU A 165 4.43 2.14 -7.70
CA GLU A 165 3.10 2.52 -7.23
C GLU A 165 2.48 3.46 -8.25
N GLY A 166 1.47 3.00 -8.98
CA GLY A 166 0.88 3.79 -10.05
C GLY A 166 -0.05 4.90 -9.56
N PHE A 167 -0.80 4.65 -8.49
CA PHE A 167 -1.74 5.60 -7.89
C PHE A 167 -1.78 5.51 -6.37
N GLY A 168 -1.83 4.29 -5.83
CA GLY A 168 -1.92 4.07 -4.38
C GLY A 168 -3.34 4.20 -3.84
N ILE A 169 -4.30 3.46 -4.42
CA ILE A 169 -5.71 3.51 -4.03
C ILE A 169 -5.92 3.33 -2.52
N ALA A 170 -5.08 2.55 -1.85
CA ALA A 170 -5.15 2.34 -0.40
C ALA A 170 -4.97 3.63 0.43
N TYR A 171 -4.26 4.64 -0.10
CA TYR A 171 -4.18 5.97 0.55
C TYR A 171 -5.53 6.69 0.50
N VAL A 172 -6.21 6.61 -0.65
CA VAL A 172 -7.51 7.26 -0.84
C VAL A 172 -8.58 6.55 0.00
N GLU A 173 -8.54 5.21 0.05
CA GLU A 173 -9.41 4.43 0.93
C GLU A 173 -9.18 4.81 2.41
N ALA A 174 -7.93 4.91 2.84
CA ALA A 174 -7.61 5.27 4.22
C ALA A 174 -7.98 6.72 4.56
N ALA A 175 -7.88 7.63 3.59
CA ALA A 175 -8.19 9.06 3.79
C ALA A 175 -9.69 9.34 4.02
N GLN A 176 -10.56 8.34 3.87
CA GLN A 176 -11.98 8.46 4.17
C GLN A 176 -12.30 8.33 5.67
N TYR A 177 -11.34 7.90 6.49
CA TYR A 177 -11.47 7.66 7.93
C TYR A 177 -10.66 8.67 8.75
#